data_2ae833f41c314e844973d690b3225fa1
#
_entry.id   2ae833f41c314e844973d690b3225fa1
#
_cell.length_a   1.000
_cell.length_b   1.000
_cell.length_c   1.000
_cell.angle_alpha   90.00
_cell.angle_beta   90.00
_cell.angle_gamma   90.00
#
_symmetry.space_group_name_H-M   'P 1'
#
loop_
_entity.id
_entity.type
_entity.pdbx_description
1 polymer ?
#
loop_
_entity_poly.entity_id
_entity_poly.type
_entity_poly.pdbx_seq_one_letter_code
_entity_poly.pdbx_strand_id
1 'polypeptide(L)'
;MYAPLQNDTFLKACLRQATDHTPVWLMRQAGRYLPEYCATRAKAGSFMGLATNVDYATEVTLQPLDRYPLDAAILFSDILTVPDAMGLGLSFALGEGPRFAKNVRDEAAVAELAVAMFRPDKLLPAPVPMVAPLTW
;
A
#
# COMPACT_ATOMS: atom_id res chain seq x y z
N MET A 1 -3.78 19.07 14.62
CA MET A 1 -2.30 19.11 14.81
C MET A 1 -1.89 17.70 15.20
N TYR A 2 -0.93 17.09 14.50
CA TYR A 2 -0.48 15.72 14.81
C TYR A 2 0.55 15.74 15.93
N ALA A 3 0.61 14.66 16.71
CA ALA A 3 1.66 14.50 17.71
C ALA A 3 3.05 14.48 17.04
N PRO A 4 4.11 14.96 17.72
CA PRO A 4 5.48 14.82 17.22
C PRO A 4 5.81 13.34 16.95
N LEU A 5 6.55 13.07 15.88
CA LEU A 5 7.05 11.73 15.60
C LEU A 5 8.06 11.32 16.69
N GLN A 6 7.96 10.10 17.17
CA GLN A 6 8.95 9.54 18.08
C GLN A 6 10.24 9.15 17.35
N ASN A 7 10.12 8.60 16.13
CA ASN A 7 11.24 8.34 15.23
C ASN A 7 11.11 9.25 14.00
N ASP A 8 11.98 10.23 13.89
CA ASP A 8 12.05 11.18 12.76
C ASP A 8 13.28 10.97 11.88
N THR A 9 14.02 9.87 12.07
CA THR A 9 15.28 9.55 11.37
C THR A 9 15.12 9.59 9.86
N PHE A 10 14.05 8.98 9.34
CA PHE A 10 13.78 8.99 7.90
C PHE A 10 13.52 10.41 7.38
N LEU A 11 12.76 11.23 8.09
CA LEU A 11 12.49 12.62 7.70
C LEU A 11 13.74 13.48 7.75
N LYS A 12 14.57 13.33 8.78
CA LYS A 12 15.86 14.02 8.88
C LYS A 12 16.75 13.70 7.70
N ALA A 13 16.85 12.42 7.32
CA ALA A 13 17.61 12.00 6.15
C ALA A 13 17.09 12.63 4.85
N CYS A 14 15.75 12.66 4.65
CA CYS A 14 15.13 13.33 3.50
C CYS A 14 15.42 14.83 3.46
N LEU A 15 15.53 15.47 4.62
CA LEU A 15 15.86 16.89 4.77
C LEU A 15 17.37 17.16 4.77
N ARG A 16 18.20 16.14 4.54
CA ARG A 16 19.69 16.21 4.59
C ARG A 16 20.22 16.67 5.95
N GLN A 17 19.54 16.36 7.01
CA GLN A 17 19.98 16.59 8.38
C GLN A 17 20.78 15.38 8.89
N ALA A 18 21.61 15.59 9.90
CA ALA A 18 22.38 14.52 10.51
C ALA A 18 21.45 13.50 11.20
N THR A 19 21.77 12.22 11.02
CA THR A 19 21.08 11.08 11.64
C THR A 19 22.10 10.18 12.31
N ASP A 20 21.69 9.50 13.37
CA ASP A 20 22.57 8.58 14.12
C ASP A 20 22.89 7.32 13.31
N HIS A 21 22.02 6.95 12.38
CA HIS A 21 22.19 5.82 11.47
C HIS A 21 21.48 6.09 10.14
N THR A 22 21.78 5.29 9.13
CA THR A 22 21.05 5.31 7.85
C THR A 22 19.65 4.72 8.07
N PRO A 23 18.56 5.47 7.80
CA PRO A 23 17.21 4.95 7.98
C PRO A 23 16.94 3.77 7.05
N VAL A 24 16.22 2.78 7.57
CA VAL A 24 15.94 1.53 6.88
C VAL A 24 14.44 1.32 6.72
N TRP A 25 14.04 1.01 5.52
CA TRP A 25 12.75 0.40 5.19
C TRP A 25 12.97 -0.68 4.13
N LEU A 26 12.04 -1.63 3.98
CA LEU A 26 12.18 -2.71 3.03
C LEU A 26 11.04 -2.70 2.02
N MET A 27 11.36 -2.83 0.73
CA MET A 27 10.34 -3.08 -0.28
C MET A 27 9.61 -4.39 0.06
N ARG A 28 8.28 -4.37 0.01
CA ARG A 28 7.43 -5.52 0.39
C ARG A 28 7.61 -5.96 1.85
N GLN A 29 7.86 -5.02 2.73
CA GLN A 29 7.93 -5.32 4.16
C GLN A 29 6.66 -5.99 4.68
N ALA A 30 5.47 -5.65 4.19
CA ALA A 30 4.26 -6.47 4.33
C ALA A 30 4.27 -7.61 3.30
N GLY A 31 4.26 -8.85 3.73
CA GLY A 31 4.39 -9.97 2.79
C GLY A 31 4.15 -11.36 3.39
N ARG A 32 4.08 -12.35 2.52
CA ARG A 32 3.75 -13.75 2.86
C ARG A 32 4.75 -14.46 3.78
N TYR A 33 5.90 -13.86 4.05
CA TYR A 33 6.85 -14.37 5.03
C TYR A 33 6.41 -14.10 6.48
N LEU A 34 5.44 -13.18 6.69
CA LEU A 34 4.86 -12.87 7.98
C LEU A 34 3.60 -13.74 8.21
N PRO A 35 3.56 -14.57 9.27
CA PRO A 35 2.37 -15.37 9.60
C PRO A 35 1.12 -14.51 9.80
N GLU A 36 1.27 -13.36 10.46
CA GLU A 36 0.20 -12.39 10.69
C GLU A 36 -0.35 -11.82 9.38
N TYR A 37 0.50 -11.51 8.41
CA TYR A 37 0.06 -11.11 7.08
C TYR A 37 -0.76 -12.21 6.40
N CYS A 38 -0.30 -13.46 6.47
CA CYS A 38 -1.01 -14.59 5.89
C CYS A 38 -2.40 -14.77 6.52
N ALA A 39 -2.52 -14.56 7.84
CA ALA A 39 -3.79 -14.64 8.55
C ALA A 39 -4.76 -13.53 8.11
N THR A 40 -4.30 -12.27 8.05
CA THR A 40 -5.11 -11.14 7.57
C THR A 40 -5.48 -11.31 6.10
N ARG A 41 -4.56 -11.79 5.28
CA ARG A 41 -4.80 -12.09 3.86
C ARG A 41 -5.88 -13.16 3.66
N ALA A 42 -5.90 -14.19 4.51
CA ALA A 42 -6.93 -15.23 4.48
C ALA A 42 -8.32 -14.67 4.85
N LYS A 43 -8.39 -13.80 5.87
CA LYS A 43 -9.64 -13.11 6.27
C LYS A 43 -10.17 -12.22 5.13
N ALA A 44 -9.29 -11.52 4.43
CA ALA A 44 -9.66 -10.64 3.31
C ALA A 44 -10.18 -11.39 2.08
N GLY A 45 -9.95 -12.70 1.98
CA GLY A 45 -10.43 -13.57 0.91
C GLY A 45 -9.71 -13.40 -0.44
N SER A 46 -9.41 -12.17 -0.83
CA SER A 46 -8.71 -11.87 -2.09
C SER A 46 -7.62 -10.83 -1.90
N PHE A 47 -6.70 -10.72 -2.88
CA PHE A 47 -5.68 -9.67 -2.86
C PHE A 47 -6.32 -8.27 -2.92
N MET A 48 -7.29 -8.08 -3.79
CA MET A 48 -8.01 -6.81 -3.89
C MET A 48 -8.83 -6.54 -2.61
N GLY A 49 -9.44 -7.57 -2.01
CA GLY A 49 -10.11 -7.43 -0.71
C GLY A 49 -9.17 -6.96 0.40
N LEU A 50 -7.89 -7.38 0.36
CA LEU A 50 -6.88 -6.88 1.27
C LEU A 50 -6.48 -5.42 0.97
N ALA A 51 -6.20 -5.13 -0.31
CA ALA A 51 -5.66 -3.83 -0.72
C ALA A 51 -6.69 -2.69 -0.70
N THR A 52 -7.98 -3.00 -0.90
CA THR A 52 -9.06 -2.00 -0.95
C THR A 52 -9.84 -1.85 0.36
N ASN A 53 -9.55 -2.68 1.36
CA ASN A 53 -10.12 -2.54 2.70
C ASN A 53 -9.14 -1.79 3.60
N VAL A 54 -9.58 -0.64 4.14
CA VAL A 54 -8.71 0.24 4.94
C VAL A 54 -8.14 -0.45 6.16
N ASP A 55 -8.99 -1.17 6.89
CA ASP A 55 -8.59 -1.81 8.14
C ASP A 55 -7.53 -2.87 7.86
N TYR A 56 -7.74 -3.72 6.86
CA TYR A 56 -6.77 -4.75 6.46
C TYR A 56 -5.49 -4.15 5.88
N ALA A 57 -5.59 -3.13 5.01
CA ALA A 57 -4.41 -2.48 4.45
C ALA A 57 -3.58 -1.78 5.53
N THR A 58 -4.25 -1.14 6.51
CA THR A 58 -3.58 -0.54 7.66
C THR A 58 -2.93 -1.61 8.54
N GLU A 59 -3.65 -2.66 8.88
CA GLU A 59 -3.14 -3.76 9.70
C GLU A 59 -1.87 -4.36 9.10
N VAL A 60 -1.89 -4.75 7.81
CA VAL A 60 -0.71 -5.35 7.17
C VAL A 60 0.44 -4.37 6.94
N THR A 61 0.16 -3.07 6.90
CA THR A 61 1.19 -2.03 6.82
C THR A 61 1.95 -1.93 8.14
N LEU A 62 1.26 -2.08 9.28
CA LEU A 62 1.84 -1.94 10.61
C LEU A 62 2.55 -3.20 11.10
N GLN A 63 2.07 -4.40 10.74
CA GLN A 63 2.64 -5.68 11.17
C GLN A 63 4.19 -5.79 11.06
N PRO A 64 4.84 -5.35 9.95
CA PRO A 64 6.30 -5.34 9.87
C PRO A 64 6.96 -4.39 10.87
N LEU A 65 6.32 -3.25 11.17
CA LEU A 65 6.84 -2.27 12.11
C LEU A 65 6.78 -2.78 13.55
N ASP A 66 5.75 -3.55 13.89
CA ASP A 66 5.63 -4.19 15.20
C ASP A 66 6.69 -5.28 15.41
N ARG A 67 7.21 -5.84 14.32
CA ARG A 67 8.18 -6.95 14.37
C ARG A 67 9.63 -6.51 14.21
N TYR A 68 9.87 -5.46 13.46
CA TYR A 68 11.22 -5.02 13.08
C TYR A 68 11.40 -3.52 13.33
N PRO A 69 12.58 -3.09 13.78
CA PRO A 69 12.89 -1.67 14.00
C PRO A 69 13.13 -0.95 12.66
N LEU A 70 12.06 -0.76 11.89
CA LEU A 70 12.10 -0.03 10.62
C LEU A 70 11.83 1.45 10.85
N ASP A 71 12.54 2.32 10.13
CA ASP A 71 12.40 3.78 10.27
C ASP A 71 11.30 4.39 9.42
N ALA A 72 10.70 3.61 8.52
CA ALA A 72 9.59 4.04 7.69
C ALA A 72 8.67 2.88 7.30
N ALA A 73 7.42 3.21 7.01
CA ALA A 73 6.43 2.29 6.48
C ALA A 73 6.06 2.64 5.04
N ILE A 74 5.79 1.61 4.24
CA ILE A 74 5.13 1.75 2.95
C ILE A 74 3.68 1.32 3.13
N LEU A 75 2.75 2.20 2.81
CA LEU A 75 1.34 1.85 2.77
C LEU A 75 1.13 0.65 1.83
N PHE A 76 0.49 -0.40 2.35
CA PHE A 76 0.19 -1.59 1.56
C PHE A 76 -0.71 -1.23 0.37
N SER A 77 -0.21 -1.48 -0.83
CA SER A 77 -0.89 -1.25 -2.10
C SER A 77 -0.29 -2.15 -3.19
N ASP A 78 -0.74 -1.99 -4.43
CA ASP A 78 -0.19 -2.67 -5.60
C ASP A 78 -0.15 -1.75 -6.81
N ILE A 79 0.79 -2.00 -7.71
CA ILE A 79 0.94 -1.24 -8.97
C ILE A 79 -0.26 -1.40 -9.91
N LEU A 80 -1.06 -2.44 -9.72
CA LEU A 80 -2.22 -2.75 -10.57
C LEU A 80 -3.48 -1.99 -10.17
N THR A 81 -3.50 -1.36 -8.99
CA THR A 81 -4.67 -0.60 -8.51
C THR A 81 -4.98 0.61 -9.37
N VAL A 82 -3.94 1.28 -9.89
CA VAL A 82 -4.11 2.44 -10.78
C VAL A 82 -4.71 2.02 -12.13
N PRO A 83 -4.12 1.05 -12.87
CA PRO A 83 -4.72 0.55 -14.11
C PRO A 83 -6.15 0.01 -13.94
N ASP A 84 -6.45 -0.64 -12.82
CA ASP A 84 -7.82 -1.08 -12.52
C ASP A 84 -8.78 0.10 -12.35
N ALA A 85 -8.37 1.12 -11.61
CA ALA A 85 -9.13 2.36 -11.44
C ALA A 85 -9.33 3.12 -12.77
N MET A 86 -8.44 2.94 -13.74
CA MET A 86 -8.57 3.47 -15.11
C MET A 86 -9.55 2.66 -15.99
N GLY A 87 -10.14 1.60 -15.47
CA GLY A 87 -11.16 0.83 -16.16
C GLY A 87 -10.62 -0.29 -17.06
N LEU A 88 -9.38 -0.74 -16.83
CA LEU A 88 -8.81 -1.85 -17.60
C LEU A 88 -9.35 -3.22 -17.19
N GLY A 89 -10.11 -3.33 -16.08
CA GLY A 89 -10.78 -4.55 -15.63
C GLY A 89 -9.80 -5.62 -15.16
N LEU A 90 -9.19 -5.39 -13.99
CA LEU A 90 -8.28 -6.32 -13.35
C LEU A 90 -9.02 -7.55 -12.82
N SER A 91 -8.49 -8.71 -13.07
CA SER A 91 -8.94 -9.98 -12.52
C SER A 91 -7.78 -10.87 -12.09
N PHE A 92 -8.03 -11.76 -11.14
CA PHE A 92 -7.06 -12.74 -10.67
C PHE A 92 -7.64 -14.14 -10.84
N ALA A 93 -7.00 -14.97 -11.67
CA ALA A 93 -7.33 -16.38 -11.77
C ALA A 93 -6.41 -17.20 -10.87
N LEU A 94 -6.95 -18.28 -10.32
CA LEU A 94 -6.18 -19.22 -9.48
C LEU A 94 -5.01 -19.79 -10.28
N GLY A 95 -3.78 -19.55 -9.81
CA GLY A 95 -2.55 -20.06 -10.42
C GLY A 95 -2.04 -19.29 -11.64
N GLU A 96 -2.76 -18.27 -12.13
CA GLU A 96 -2.39 -17.56 -13.37
C GLU A 96 -1.88 -16.11 -13.16
N GLY A 97 -1.99 -15.56 -11.97
CA GLY A 97 -1.63 -14.18 -11.71
C GLY A 97 -2.66 -13.15 -12.20
N PRO A 98 -2.29 -11.86 -12.23
CA PRO A 98 -3.19 -10.79 -12.63
C PRO A 98 -3.40 -10.74 -14.14
N ARG A 99 -4.63 -10.47 -14.56
CA ARG A 99 -5.03 -10.26 -15.95
C ARG A 99 -5.88 -9.00 -16.09
N PHE A 100 -5.68 -8.26 -17.18
CA PHE A 100 -6.53 -7.15 -17.56
C PHE A 100 -7.44 -7.54 -18.72
N ALA A 101 -8.70 -7.17 -18.65
CA ALA A 101 -9.67 -7.42 -19.72
C ALA A 101 -9.38 -6.56 -20.96
N LYS A 102 -8.80 -5.37 -20.76
CA LYS A 102 -8.45 -4.44 -21.82
C LYS A 102 -6.94 -4.22 -21.86
N ASN A 103 -6.39 -4.10 -23.05
CA ASN A 103 -5.00 -3.73 -23.31
C ASN A 103 -4.94 -2.40 -24.05
N VAL A 104 -4.03 -1.52 -23.62
CA VAL A 104 -3.76 -0.24 -24.30
C VAL A 104 -2.64 -0.46 -25.30
N ARG A 105 -2.93 -0.29 -26.62
CA ARG A 105 -1.97 -0.55 -27.70
C ARG A 105 -1.80 0.60 -28.68
N ASP A 106 -2.69 1.59 -28.64
CA ASP A 106 -2.72 2.72 -29.55
C ASP A 106 -3.30 3.97 -28.87
N GLU A 107 -3.24 5.11 -29.56
CA GLU A 107 -3.74 6.38 -29.06
C GLU A 107 -5.26 6.40 -28.82
N ALA A 108 -6.02 5.66 -29.62
CA ALA A 108 -7.46 5.55 -29.43
C ALA A 108 -7.78 4.86 -28.11
N ALA A 109 -7.09 3.77 -27.80
CA ALA A 109 -7.21 3.07 -26.52
C ALA A 109 -6.76 3.93 -25.33
N VAL A 110 -5.76 4.80 -25.51
CA VAL A 110 -5.37 5.79 -24.49
C VAL A 110 -6.49 6.80 -24.24
N ALA A 111 -7.13 7.30 -25.32
CA ALA A 111 -8.22 8.26 -25.20
C ALA A 111 -9.47 7.69 -24.50
N GLU A 112 -9.65 6.37 -24.57
CA GLU A 112 -10.76 5.67 -23.90
C GLU A 112 -10.48 5.40 -22.41
N LEU A 113 -9.23 5.58 -21.96
CA LEU A 113 -8.92 5.40 -20.55
C LEU A 113 -9.72 6.42 -19.74
N ALA A 114 -10.53 5.94 -18.83
CA ALA A 114 -11.09 6.80 -17.82
C ALA A 114 -9.92 7.51 -17.15
N VAL A 115 -9.92 8.86 -17.18
CA VAL A 115 -9.04 9.58 -16.27
C VAL A 115 -9.39 9.00 -14.91
N ALA A 116 -8.44 8.25 -14.33
CA ALA A 116 -8.57 7.80 -12.96
C ALA A 116 -8.63 9.08 -12.14
N MET A 117 -9.79 9.69 -12.11
CA MET A 117 -10.07 10.66 -11.09
C MET A 117 -9.77 9.91 -9.81
N PHE A 118 -8.70 10.31 -9.17
CA PHE A 118 -8.38 9.87 -7.82
C PHE A 118 -9.67 10.06 -7.02
N ARG A 119 -10.45 9.00 -7.00
CA ARG A 119 -11.60 8.91 -6.12
C ARG A 119 -11.08 8.29 -4.84
N PRO A 120 -10.85 9.12 -3.82
CA PRO A 120 -10.41 8.63 -2.50
C PRO A 120 -11.38 7.55 -1.96
N ASP A 121 -12.65 7.65 -2.34
CA ASP A 121 -13.72 6.70 -2.00
C ASP A 121 -13.59 5.32 -2.65
N LYS A 122 -12.81 5.17 -3.71
CA LYS A 122 -12.55 3.87 -4.36
C LYS A 122 -11.14 3.33 -4.15
N LEU A 123 -10.17 4.20 -3.89
CA LEU A 123 -8.77 3.83 -3.68
C LEU A 123 -8.36 3.91 -2.20
N LEU A 124 -9.03 4.75 -1.43
CA LEU A 124 -8.91 4.90 0.00
C LEU A 124 -10.32 5.19 0.52
N PRO A 125 -10.98 4.24 1.14
CA PRO A 125 -12.16 4.56 1.92
C PRO A 125 -11.70 5.50 3.03
N ALA A 126 -12.27 6.67 3.14
CA ALA A 126 -12.04 7.74 4.13
C ALA A 126 -10.56 8.06 4.46
N PRO A 127 -10.18 9.28 4.79
CA PRO A 127 -8.82 9.58 5.17
C PRO A 127 -8.41 8.59 6.27
N VAL A 128 -7.40 7.77 5.95
CA VAL A 128 -6.79 6.88 6.95
C VAL A 128 -6.52 7.77 8.16
N PRO A 129 -7.15 7.55 9.30
CA PRO A 129 -6.78 8.29 10.50
C PRO A 129 -5.28 8.06 10.64
N MET A 130 -4.49 9.12 10.53
CA MET A 130 -3.05 9.01 10.70
C MET A 130 -2.86 8.29 12.03
N VAL A 131 -2.32 7.09 11.92
CA VAL A 131 -2.16 6.16 13.01
C VAL A 131 -1.53 6.89 14.18
N ALA A 132 -2.06 6.64 15.37
CA ALA A 132 -1.48 7.09 16.61
C ALA A 132 0.04 6.84 16.60
N PRO A 133 0.84 7.71 17.21
CA PRO A 133 2.29 7.57 17.21
C PRO A 133 2.65 6.13 17.59
N LEU A 134 3.44 5.49 16.72
CA LEU A 134 3.98 4.17 17.01
C LEU A 134 4.75 4.29 18.32
N THR A 135 4.23 3.71 19.36
CA THR A 135 4.96 3.55 20.63
C THR A 135 5.83 2.30 20.48
N TRP A 136 7.11 2.51 20.33
CA TRP A 136 8.14 1.46 20.39
C TRP A 136 8.50 1.18 21.82
#